data_c48eb0dd6f0a5db06d5bc30eab501614
#
_entry.id   c48eb0dd6f0a5db06d5bc30eab501614
#
_cell.length_a   1.000
_cell.length_b   1.000
_cell.length_c   1.000
_cell.angle_alpha   90.00
_cell.angle_beta   90.00
_cell.angle_gamma   90.00
#
_symmetry.space_group_name_H-M   'P 1'
#
loop_
_entity.id
_entity.type
_entity.pdbx_description
1 polymer ?
#
loop_
_entity_poly.entity_id
_entity_poly.type
_entity_poly.pdbx_seq_one_letter_code
_entity_poly.pdbx_strand_id
1 'polypeptide(L)'
;MKQSVLSACAAIVQKEIEFYAGFTCLEYDVNDENTMRVAGTGIFRSIIYANENQPYSAIEQAKADRKLIFVRNRNSPVCRKCSTNRICTGRAEVVVPLYIKQAFLGTLSVLCYDEKVHRDMLEHTEYYKNLAIHVGQVITR
;
A
#
# COMPACT_ATOMS: atom_id res chain seq x y z
N MET A 1 17.13 8.89 16.64
CA MET A 1 15.95 8.04 16.34
C MET A 1 16.40 6.80 15.57
N LYS A 2 15.92 5.63 15.98
CA LYS A 2 16.32 4.39 15.33
C LYS A 2 15.66 4.26 13.96
N GLN A 3 16.45 3.95 12.94
CA GLN A 3 15.95 3.73 11.58
C GLN A 3 15.09 2.46 11.53
N SER A 4 13.98 2.51 10.82
CA SER A 4 13.12 1.32 10.64
C SER A 4 13.82 0.31 9.71
N VAL A 5 13.41 -0.96 9.82
CA VAL A 5 13.94 -2.02 8.95
C VAL A 5 13.65 -1.71 7.48
N LEU A 6 12.43 -1.30 7.16
CA LEU A 6 12.06 -0.98 5.78
C LEU A 6 12.82 0.24 5.27
N SER A 7 13.02 1.24 6.10
CA SER A 7 13.82 2.42 5.71
C SER A 7 15.27 2.04 5.42
N ALA A 8 15.85 1.14 6.23
CA ALA A 8 17.21 0.66 6.00
C ALA A 8 17.35 -0.10 4.68
N CYS A 9 16.27 -0.72 4.19
CA CYS A 9 16.26 -1.49 2.95
C CYS A 9 15.53 -0.76 1.81
N ALA A 10 15.32 0.54 1.93
CA ALA A 10 14.48 1.31 1.02
C ALA A 10 14.85 1.15 -0.47
N ALA A 11 16.15 1.14 -0.78
CA ALA A 11 16.61 1.02 -2.16
C ALA A 11 16.20 -0.33 -2.78
N ILE A 12 16.31 -1.41 -2.01
CA ILE A 12 15.93 -2.75 -2.46
C ILE A 12 14.41 -2.83 -2.62
N VAL A 13 13.67 -2.31 -1.66
CA VAL A 13 12.20 -2.28 -1.70
C VAL A 13 11.72 -1.49 -2.91
N GLN A 14 12.33 -0.33 -3.16
CA GLN A 14 11.98 0.52 -4.30
C GLN A 14 12.17 -0.22 -5.63
N LYS A 15 13.27 -0.95 -5.78
CA LYS A 15 13.54 -1.74 -6.98
C LYS A 15 12.46 -2.81 -7.21
N GLU A 16 12.07 -3.50 -6.15
CA GLU A 16 11.07 -4.56 -6.25
C GLU A 16 9.71 -4.01 -6.67
N ILE A 17 9.26 -2.93 -6.05
CA ILE A 17 7.94 -2.37 -6.41
C ILE A 17 7.94 -1.76 -7.80
N GLU A 18 9.06 -1.18 -8.26
CA GLU A 18 9.18 -0.67 -9.63
C GLU A 18 9.06 -1.78 -10.64
N PHE A 19 9.64 -2.94 -10.36
CA PHE A 19 9.51 -4.11 -11.22
C PHE A 19 8.04 -4.51 -11.40
N TYR A 20 7.29 -4.64 -10.30
CA TYR A 20 5.89 -5.01 -10.38
C TYR A 20 5.02 -3.92 -11.01
N ALA A 21 5.28 -2.65 -10.71
CA ALA A 21 4.55 -1.54 -11.32
C ALA A 21 4.72 -1.54 -12.85
N GLY A 22 5.88 -1.97 -13.33
CA GLY A 22 6.19 -1.96 -14.75
C GLY A 22 5.32 -2.88 -15.60
N PHE A 23 4.70 -3.91 -15.01
CA PHE A 23 3.88 -4.84 -15.79
C PHE A 23 2.46 -5.05 -15.24
N THR A 24 2.11 -4.48 -14.10
CA THR A 24 0.79 -4.69 -13.48
C THR A 24 -0.20 -3.55 -13.71
N CYS A 25 0.25 -2.42 -14.22
CA CYS A 25 -0.57 -1.20 -14.37
C CYS A 25 -1.12 -0.69 -13.03
N LEU A 26 -0.44 -1.03 -11.93
CA LEU A 26 -0.81 -0.63 -10.58
C LEU A 26 0.28 0.25 -10.00
N GLU A 27 -0.07 1.04 -8.99
CA GLU A 27 0.88 1.81 -8.23
C GLU A 27 1.08 1.19 -6.85
N TYR A 28 2.29 1.32 -6.32
CA TYR A 28 2.71 0.68 -5.07
C TYR A 28 3.23 1.74 -4.11
N ASP A 29 2.91 1.54 -2.83
CA ASP A 29 3.25 2.46 -1.76
C ASP A 29 3.65 1.64 -0.53
N VAL A 30 4.86 1.85 -0.02
CA VAL A 30 5.37 1.11 1.14
C VAL A 30 5.64 2.09 2.26
N ASN A 31 5.01 1.84 3.40
CA ASN A 31 5.17 2.65 4.61
C ASN A 31 5.73 1.78 5.73
N ASP A 32 6.57 2.36 6.59
CA ASP A 32 7.12 1.63 7.74
C ASP A 32 6.11 1.61 8.90
N GLU A 33 6.51 1.05 10.05
CA GLU A 33 5.66 0.93 11.22
C GLU A 33 5.23 2.27 11.81
N ASN A 34 5.92 3.36 11.44
CA ASN A 34 5.59 4.72 11.87
C ASN A 34 4.78 5.47 10.81
N THR A 35 4.28 4.77 9.80
CA THR A 35 3.56 5.33 8.64
C THR A 35 4.38 6.33 7.84
N MET A 36 5.70 6.19 7.88
CA MET A 36 6.62 6.96 7.03
C MET A 36 6.77 6.24 5.70
N ARG A 37 6.51 6.93 4.59
CA ARG A 37 6.68 6.33 3.26
C ARG A 37 8.16 6.13 2.97
N VAL A 38 8.55 4.89 2.71
CA VAL A 38 9.94 4.52 2.44
C VAL A 38 10.20 4.19 0.97
N ALA A 39 9.15 3.87 0.23
CA ALA A 39 9.22 3.58 -1.19
C ALA A 39 7.88 3.83 -1.85
N GLY A 40 7.88 4.18 -3.13
CA GLY A 40 6.64 4.41 -3.86
C GLY A 40 6.86 4.52 -5.34
N THR A 41 5.79 4.22 -6.12
CA THR A 41 5.80 4.38 -7.58
C THR A 41 4.79 5.46 -7.97
N GLY A 42 4.86 5.93 -9.21
CA GLY A 42 3.96 6.96 -9.71
C GLY A 42 4.01 8.22 -8.83
N ILE A 43 2.85 8.68 -8.40
CA ILE A 43 2.76 9.89 -7.57
C ILE A 43 3.45 9.73 -6.21
N PHE A 44 3.57 8.50 -5.72
CA PHE A 44 4.20 8.26 -4.41
C PHE A 44 5.72 8.44 -4.45
N ARG A 45 6.33 8.36 -5.62
CA ARG A 45 7.78 8.52 -5.76
C ARG A 45 8.26 9.90 -5.30
N SER A 46 7.46 10.93 -5.54
CA SER A 46 7.82 12.31 -5.22
C SER A 46 7.60 12.67 -3.74
N ILE A 47 6.95 11.80 -2.98
CA ILE A 47 6.62 12.05 -1.57
C ILE A 47 7.16 10.98 -0.64
N ILE A 48 8.29 10.36 -1.02
CA ILE A 48 9.01 9.43 -0.15
C ILE A 48 9.47 10.17 1.11
N TYR A 49 9.37 9.50 2.25
CA TYR A 49 9.60 10.01 3.60
C TYR A 49 8.51 10.98 4.10
N ALA A 50 7.42 11.14 3.36
CA ALA A 50 6.25 11.83 3.91
C ALA A 50 5.57 10.93 4.94
N ASN A 51 5.05 11.52 6.00
CA ASN A 51 4.30 10.79 7.01
C ASN A 51 2.85 10.60 6.54
N GLU A 52 2.42 9.34 6.43
CA GLU A 52 1.08 8.97 5.99
C GLU A 52 0.14 8.72 7.17
N ASN A 53 0.44 9.29 8.34
CA ASN A 53 -0.40 9.12 9.52
C ASN A 53 -1.71 9.91 9.36
N GLN A 54 -2.57 9.42 8.47
CA GLN A 54 -3.88 9.99 8.19
C GLN A 54 -4.93 9.21 8.97
N PRO A 55 -5.58 9.81 9.97
CA PRO A 55 -6.62 9.12 10.73
C PRO A 55 -7.67 8.52 9.79
N TYR A 56 -8.09 7.30 10.08
CA TYR A 56 -9.11 6.55 9.36
C TYR A 56 -8.74 6.15 7.92
N SER A 57 -7.48 6.29 7.51
CA SER A 57 -7.03 5.79 6.21
C SER A 57 -6.97 4.27 6.21
N ALA A 58 -6.95 3.67 5.01
CA ALA A 58 -6.80 2.22 4.88
C ALA A 58 -5.46 1.75 5.45
N ILE A 59 -4.41 2.55 5.32
CA ILE A 59 -3.08 2.24 5.89
C ILE A 59 -3.16 2.18 7.42
N GLU A 60 -3.79 3.16 8.04
CA GLU A 60 -3.95 3.17 9.49
C GLU A 60 -4.82 2.00 9.97
N GLN A 61 -5.86 1.65 9.22
CA GLN A 61 -6.70 0.52 9.57
C GLN A 61 -5.94 -0.80 9.46
N ALA A 62 -5.17 -1.01 8.39
CA ALA A 62 -4.37 -2.22 8.22
C ALA A 62 -3.32 -2.34 9.34
N LYS A 63 -2.71 -1.23 9.74
CA LYS A 63 -1.77 -1.17 10.84
C LYS A 63 -2.44 -1.55 12.16
N ALA A 64 -3.59 -0.97 12.45
CA ALA A 64 -4.31 -1.21 13.71
C ALA A 64 -4.82 -2.65 13.80
N ASP A 65 -5.43 -3.15 12.72
CA ASP A 65 -6.08 -4.45 12.71
C ASP A 65 -5.12 -5.60 12.37
N ARG A 66 -3.94 -5.29 11.85
CA ARG A 66 -2.94 -6.29 11.41
C ARG A 66 -3.53 -7.27 10.39
N LYS A 67 -4.39 -6.76 9.50
CA LYS A 67 -5.10 -7.56 8.50
C LYS A 67 -5.04 -6.89 7.15
N LEU A 68 -5.16 -7.69 6.09
CA LEU A 68 -5.36 -7.17 4.74
C LEU A 68 -6.68 -6.38 4.68
N ILE A 69 -6.61 -5.19 4.08
CA ILE A 69 -7.78 -4.35 3.84
C ILE A 69 -7.97 -4.24 2.32
N PHE A 70 -9.17 -4.53 1.84
CA PHE A 70 -9.51 -4.32 0.44
C PHE A 70 -10.53 -3.19 0.34
N VAL A 71 -10.14 -2.12 -0.36
CA VAL A 71 -11.00 -0.96 -0.59
C VAL A 71 -11.54 -1.06 -2.01
N ARG A 72 -12.84 -1.37 -2.14
CA ARG A 72 -13.47 -1.61 -3.44
C ARG A 72 -13.64 -0.32 -4.26
N ASN A 73 -13.93 0.78 -3.59
CA ASN A 73 -14.13 2.08 -4.23
C ASN A 73 -14.09 3.18 -3.15
N ARG A 74 -14.17 4.43 -3.59
CA ARG A 74 -14.10 5.60 -2.71
C ARG A 74 -15.29 5.72 -1.75
N ASN A 75 -16.35 4.97 -1.98
CA ASN A 75 -17.53 4.97 -1.12
C ASN A 75 -17.46 3.89 -0.02
N SER A 76 -16.38 3.12 0.02
CA SER A 76 -16.16 2.14 1.08
C SER A 76 -16.12 2.82 2.44
N PRO A 77 -16.55 2.13 3.52
CA PRO A 77 -16.61 2.77 4.85
C PRO A 77 -15.29 3.39 5.29
N VAL A 78 -14.16 2.73 5.02
CA VAL A 78 -12.85 3.27 5.40
C VAL A 78 -12.55 4.57 4.64
N CYS A 79 -12.94 4.67 3.36
CA CYS A 79 -12.71 5.86 2.56
C CYS A 79 -13.60 7.02 2.98
N ARG A 80 -14.84 6.74 3.38
CA ARG A 80 -15.75 7.78 3.86
C ARG A 80 -15.22 8.47 5.11
N LYS A 81 -14.53 7.72 5.97
CA LYS A 81 -13.94 8.24 7.20
C LYS A 81 -12.54 8.82 6.98
N CYS A 82 -11.90 8.52 5.86
CA CYS A 82 -10.54 8.94 5.57
C CYS A 82 -10.46 10.46 5.45
N SER A 83 -9.48 11.06 6.11
CA SER A 83 -9.29 12.52 6.12
C SER A 83 -8.94 13.09 4.75
N THR A 84 -8.42 12.26 3.83
CA THR A 84 -8.04 12.68 2.47
C THR A 84 -9.05 12.30 1.41
N ASN A 85 -10.24 11.85 1.80
CA ASN A 85 -11.26 11.36 0.86
C ASN A 85 -11.56 12.34 -0.27
N ARG A 86 -11.64 13.65 0.02
CA ARG A 86 -12.00 14.68 -0.96
C ARG A 86 -10.95 14.88 -2.05
N ILE A 87 -9.68 14.63 -1.73
CA ILE A 87 -8.57 14.91 -2.66
C ILE A 87 -7.97 13.62 -3.24
N CYS A 88 -8.35 12.47 -2.71
CA CYS A 88 -7.82 11.18 -3.16
C CYS A 88 -8.40 10.84 -4.53
N THR A 89 -7.52 10.50 -5.48
CA THR A 89 -7.91 10.08 -6.84
C THR A 89 -7.85 8.57 -7.04
N GLY A 90 -7.48 7.82 -6.00
CA GLY A 90 -7.45 6.37 -6.06
C GLY A 90 -8.84 5.78 -6.22
N ARG A 91 -8.95 4.68 -6.98
CA ARG A 91 -10.24 4.01 -7.25
C ARG A 91 -10.45 2.79 -6.38
N ALA A 92 -9.40 1.97 -6.23
CA ALA A 92 -9.44 0.79 -5.37
C ALA A 92 -8.04 0.54 -4.84
N GLU A 93 -7.96 -0.17 -3.72
CA GLU A 93 -6.70 -0.36 -3.02
C GLU A 93 -6.70 -1.67 -2.25
N VAL A 94 -5.58 -2.38 -2.27
CA VAL A 94 -5.31 -3.49 -1.35
C VAL A 94 -4.17 -3.06 -0.45
N VAL A 95 -4.37 -3.11 0.86
CA VAL A 95 -3.31 -2.82 1.83
C VAL A 95 -3.01 -4.10 2.61
N VAL A 96 -1.74 -4.51 2.61
CA VAL A 96 -1.30 -5.68 3.38
C VAL A 96 -0.29 -5.26 4.43
N PRO A 97 -0.44 -5.76 5.67
CA PRO A 97 0.61 -5.58 6.67
C PRO A 97 1.82 -6.44 6.34
N LEU A 98 3.00 -5.92 6.63
CA LEU A 98 4.27 -6.59 6.34
C LEU A 98 4.91 -7.08 7.63
N TYR A 99 5.40 -8.31 7.61
CA TYR A 99 6.03 -8.95 8.77
C TYR A 99 7.32 -9.66 8.37
N ILE A 100 8.29 -9.66 9.28
CA ILE A 100 9.35 -10.67 9.29
C ILE A 100 9.14 -11.45 10.58
N LYS A 101 8.86 -12.75 10.45
CA LYS A 101 8.43 -13.59 11.56
C LYS A 101 7.17 -12.97 12.19
N GLN A 102 7.22 -12.52 13.43
CA GLN A 102 6.08 -11.91 14.10
C GLN A 102 6.22 -10.40 14.26
N ALA A 103 7.31 -9.84 13.76
CA ALA A 103 7.55 -8.40 13.88
C ALA A 103 6.86 -7.64 12.77
N PHE A 104 6.01 -6.69 13.13
CA PHE A 104 5.35 -5.81 12.18
C PHE A 104 6.34 -4.78 11.67
N LEU A 105 6.48 -4.68 10.33
CA LEU A 105 7.43 -3.77 9.70
C LEU A 105 6.78 -2.55 9.05
N GLY A 106 5.51 -2.64 8.71
CA GLY A 106 4.81 -1.60 7.99
C GLY A 106 3.74 -2.16 7.10
N THR A 107 3.41 -1.44 6.03
CA THR A 107 2.35 -1.81 5.09
C THR A 107 2.79 -1.65 3.65
N LEU A 108 2.23 -2.49 2.78
CA LEU A 108 2.29 -2.33 1.33
C LEU A 108 0.89 -2.01 0.84
N SER A 109 0.75 -0.92 0.09
CA SER A 109 -0.50 -0.58 -0.60
C SER A 109 -0.33 -0.79 -2.10
N VAL A 110 -1.33 -1.40 -2.70
CA VAL A 110 -1.41 -1.61 -4.15
C VAL A 110 -2.68 -0.92 -4.62
N LEU A 111 -2.53 0.10 -5.46
CA LEU A 111 -3.63 0.98 -5.84
C LEU A 111 -3.81 1.04 -7.35
N CYS A 112 -5.06 1.30 -7.78
CA CYS A 112 -5.33 1.64 -9.17
C CYS A 112 -5.93 3.05 -9.26
N TYR A 113 -5.64 3.71 -10.40
CA TYR A 113 -6.21 5.01 -10.73
C TYR A 113 -6.99 4.95 -12.04
N ASP A 114 -6.81 3.87 -12.81
CA ASP A 114 -7.44 3.65 -14.10
C ASP A 114 -8.77 2.91 -13.91
N GLU A 115 -9.80 3.40 -14.57
CA GLU A 115 -11.15 2.81 -14.50
C GLU A 115 -11.17 1.36 -14.99
N LYS A 116 -10.42 1.05 -16.05
CA LYS A 116 -10.36 -0.29 -16.63
C LYS A 116 -9.73 -1.28 -15.64
N VAL A 117 -8.63 -0.88 -15.01
CA VAL A 117 -7.96 -1.70 -13.99
C VAL A 117 -8.87 -1.84 -12.77
N HIS A 118 -9.61 -0.79 -12.41
CA HIS A 118 -10.57 -0.84 -11.30
C HIS A 118 -11.63 -1.92 -11.53
N ARG A 119 -12.20 -1.96 -12.73
CA ARG A 119 -13.18 -3.01 -13.06
C ARG A 119 -12.59 -4.40 -12.95
N ASP A 120 -11.37 -4.58 -13.44
CA ASP A 120 -10.69 -5.86 -13.36
C ASP A 120 -10.43 -6.27 -11.90
N MET A 121 -10.04 -5.34 -11.06
CA MET A 121 -9.85 -5.60 -9.62
C MET A 121 -11.14 -6.06 -8.95
N LEU A 122 -12.28 -5.48 -9.33
CA LEU A 122 -13.57 -5.88 -8.76
C LEU A 122 -14.01 -7.26 -9.26
N GLU A 123 -13.72 -7.60 -10.51
CA GLU A 123 -14.06 -8.90 -11.09
C GLU A 123 -13.13 -10.02 -10.61
N HIS A 124 -11.87 -9.69 -10.31
CA HIS A 124 -10.84 -10.66 -9.93
C HIS A 124 -10.20 -10.31 -8.58
N THR A 125 -11.03 -10.03 -7.59
CA THR A 125 -10.62 -9.55 -6.28
C THR A 125 -9.56 -10.45 -5.63
N GLU A 126 -9.76 -11.77 -5.67
CA GLU A 126 -8.83 -12.71 -5.04
C GLU A 126 -7.45 -12.69 -5.72
N TYR A 127 -7.42 -12.51 -7.04
CA TYR A 127 -6.16 -12.40 -7.77
C TYR A 127 -5.35 -11.19 -7.26
N TYR A 128 -6.00 -10.04 -7.12
CA TYR A 128 -5.31 -8.82 -6.68
C TYR A 128 -4.90 -8.87 -5.21
N LYS A 129 -5.70 -9.50 -4.36
CA LYS A 129 -5.29 -9.75 -2.98
C LYS A 129 -4.05 -10.63 -2.93
N ASN A 130 -4.05 -11.71 -3.71
CA ASN A 130 -2.92 -12.63 -3.75
C ASN A 130 -1.67 -11.96 -4.35
N LEU A 131 -1.83 -11.11 -5.35
CA LEU A 131 -0.75 -10.32 -5.90
C LEU A 131 -0.11 -9.44 -4.82
N ALA A 132 -0.92 -8.72 -4.07
CA ALA A 132 -0.44 -7.86 -3.00
C ALA A 132 0.30 -8.66 -1.91
N ILE A 133 -0.25 -9.80 -1.52
CA ILE A 133 0.39 -10.70 -0.56
C ILE A 133 1.73 -11.18 -1.09
N HIS A 134 1.78 -11.59 -2.36
CA HIS A 134 3.00 -12.06 -2.99
C HIS A 134 4.10 -10.99 -3.01
N VAL A 135 3.75 -9.77 -3.44
CA VAL A 135 4.71 -8.67 -3.47
C VAL A 135 5.20 -8.36 -2.06
N GLY A 136 4.30 -8.37 -1.08
CA GLY A 136 4.67 -8.20 0.32
C GLY A 136 5.66 -9.24 0.80
N GLN A 137 5.49 -10.50 0.40
CA GLN A 137 6.41 -11.59 0.74
C GLN A 137 7.78 -11.41 0.08
N VAL A 138 7.80 -10.92 -1.15
CA VAL A 138 9.07 -10.62 -1.85
C VAL A 138 9.83 -9.53 -1.12
N ILE A 139 9.14 -8.48 -0.69
CA ILE A 139 9.75 -7.37 0.03
C ILE A 139 10.35 -7.82 1.38
N THR A 140 9.68 -8.73 2.06
CA THR A 140 10.08 -9.16 3.41
C THR A 140 10.93 -10.43 3.44
N ARG A 141 11.32 -10.90 2.28
CA ARG A 141 12.13 -12.12 2.14
C ARG A 141 13.56 -11.93 2.65
#